data_1f079ae0ac3e3bc4c88b57ea22fe3d63
#
_entry.id   1f079ae0ac3e3bc4c88b57ea22fe3d63
#
_cell.length_a   1.000
_cell.length_b   1.000
_cell.length_c   1.000
_cell.angle_alpha   90.00
_cell.angle_beta   90.00
_cell.angle_gamma   90.00
#
_symmetry.space_group_name_H-M   'P 1'
#
loop_
_entity.id
_entity.type
_entity.pdbx_description
1 polymer ?
#
loop_
_entity_poly.entity_id
_entity_poly.type
_entity_poly.pdbx_seq_one_letter_code
_entity_poly.pdbx_strand_id
1 'polypeptide(L)'
;QHKNIVAYKDAVGDIAHTLAVRNLVGDKIDIYSGNDDINVPIILAGGKGTISVLANIYPKATHEMCKYALERQVDKAFALQLKYLDFIHMLFAEPNPMPVKKCVELIGKSACHYRLPMTHVAPTLATKLEQEIARLNSLQGE
;
A
#
# COMPACT_ATOMS: atom_id res chain seq x y z
N GLN A 1 4.08 -16.03 24.76
CA GLN A 1 3.01 -15.24 24.11
C GLN A 1 2.53 -14.14 25.06
N HIS A 2 2.46 -12.90 24.57
CA HIS A 2 1.92 -11.78 25.35
C HIS A 2 0.48 -11.53 24.89
N LYS A 3 -0.49 -11.53 25.85
CA LYS A 3 -1.93 -11.44 25.56
C LYS A 3 -2.36 -10.16 24.82
N ASN A 4 -1.56 -9.10 24.89
CA ASN A 4 -1.85 -7.82 24.26
C ASN A 4 -1.27 -7.71 22.81
N ILE A 5 -0.51 -8.71 22.34
CA ILE A 5 -0.01 -8.75 20.95
C ILE A 5 -1.02 -9.58 20.15
N VAL A 6 -1.86 -8.89 19.39
CA VAL A 6 -3.00 -9.48 18.65
C VAL A 6 -2.84 -9.43 17.13
N ALA A 7 -1.90 -8.62 16.64
CA ALA A 7 -1.68 -8.45 15.21
C ALA A 7 -0.21 -8.22 14.87
N TYR A 8 0.14 -8.51 13.62
CA TYR A 8 1.45 -8.31 13.04
C TYR A 8 1.31 -7.62 11.67
N LYS A 9 2.05 -6.52 11.46
CA LYS A 9 2.21 -5.90 10.16
C LYS A 9 3.45 -6.48 9.48
N ASP A 10 3.26 -7.17 8.37
CA ASP A 10 4.34 -7.71 7.54
C ASP A 10 4.73 -6.71 6.45
N ALA A 11 5.92 -6.14 6.57
CA ALA A 11 6.49 -5.19 5.62
C ALA A 11 7.84 -5.68 5.04
N VAL A 12 8.06 -7.00 5.02
CA VAL A 12 9.27 -7.61 4.46
C VAL A 12 9.25 -7.59 2.92
N GLY A 13 8.07 -7.63 2.30
CA GLY A 13 7.94 -7.65 0.85
C GLY A 13 8.15 -9.04 0.23
N ASP A 14 8.12 -10.09 1.06
CA ASP A 14 8.27 -11.48 0.63
C ASP A 14 7.09 -12.32 1.10
N ILE A 15 6.30 -12.82 0.15
CA ILE A 15 5.14 -13.67 0.45
C ILE A 15 5.55 -15.00 1.10
N ALA A 16 6.73 -15.53 0.81
CA ALA A 16 7.23 -16.75 1.45
C ALA A 16 7.47 -16.52 2.94
N HIS A 17 8.00 -15.34 3.31
CA HIS A 17 8.12 -14.93 4.71
C HIS A 17 6.73 -14.86 5.38
N THR A 18 5.76 -14.20 4.74
CA THR A 18 4.38 -14.10 5.27
C THR A 18 3.77 -15.48 5.52
N LEU A 19 3.94 -16.42 4.58
CA LEU A 19 3.46 -17.80 4.73
C LEU A 19 4.14 -18.53 5.88
N ALA A 20 5.45 -18.34 6.07
CA ALA A 20 6.18 -18.92 7.20
C ALA A 20 5.67 -18.37 8.53
N VAL A 21 5.46 -17.06 8.62
CA VAL A 21 4.85 -16.41 9.81
C VAL A 21 3.45 -16.97 10.07
N ARG A 22 2.61 -17.06 9.01
CA ARG A 22 1.24 -17.60 9.11
C ARG A 22 1.25 -19.04 9.63
N ASN A 23 2.16 -19.88 9.15
CA ASN A 23 2.32 -21.25 9.61
C ASN A 23 2.69 -21.32 11.11
N LEU A 24 3.52 -20.40 11.60
CA LEU A 24 3.93 -20.37 13.00
C LEU A 24 2.85 -19.86 13.94
N VAL A 25 2.11 -18.82 13.54
CA VAL A 25 1.15 -18.14 14.44
C VAL A 25 -0.27 -18.71 14.31
N GLY A 26 -0.59 -19.36 13.20
CA GLY A 26 -1.94 -19.84 12.90
C GLY A 26 -2.96 -18.70 12.93
N ASP A 27 -4.10 -18.90 13.58
CA ASP A 27 -5.16 -17.90 13.75
C ASP A 27 -5.04 -17.08 15.04
N LYS A 28 -3.91 -17.20 15.75
CA LYS A 28 -3.72 -16.52 17.05
C LYS A 28 -3.33 -15.05 16.92
N ILE A 29 -2.83 -14.64 15.75
CA ILE A 29 -2.38 -13.28 15.47
C ILE A 29 -2.88 -12.92 14.07
N ASP A 30 -3.54 -11.77 13.94
CA ASP A 30 -3.95 -11.22 12.67
C ASP A 30 -2.74 -10.69 11.89
N ILE A 31 -2.65 -11.01 10.59
CA ILE A 31 -1.57 -10.52 9.72
C ILE A 31 -2.14 -9.42 8.82
N TYR A 32 -1.45 -8.28 8.80
CA TYR A 32 -1.72 -7.16 7.89
C TYR A 32 -0.55 -6.93 6.94
N SER A 33 -0.85 -6.71 5.67
CA SER A 33 0.17 -6.29 4.71
C SER A 33 0.72 -4.91 5.09
N GLY A 34 2.03 -4.76 4.99
CA GLY A 34 2.74 -3.49 5.09
C GLY A 34 3.37 -3.06 3.76
N ASN A 35 3.19 -3.88 2.69
CA ASN A 35 3.70 -3.65 1.35
C ASN A 35 2.55 -3.61 0.36
N ASP A 36 2.27 -2.44 -0.20
CA ASP A 36 1.10 -2.23 -1.06
C ASP A 36 1.13 -3.05 -2.35
N ASP A 37 2.31 -3.41 -2.86
CA ASP A 37 2.51 -4.21 -4.08
C ASP A 37 2.09 -5.68 -3.94
N ILE A 38 1.98 -6.20 -2.70
CA ILE A 38 1.58 -7.57 -2.40
C ILE A 38 0.36 -7.66 -1.45
N ASN A 39 -0.46 -6.61 -1.37
CA ASN A 39 -1.65 -6.59 -0.52
C ASN A 39 -2.58 -7.78 -0.80
N VAL A 40 -2.93 -7.98 -2.07
CA VAL A 40 -3.86 -9.05 -2.48
C VAL A 40 -3.29 -10.44 -2.17
N PRO A 41 -2.06 -10.79 -2.54
CA PRO A 41 -1.45 -12.07 -2.16
C PRO A 41 -1.48 -12.33 -0.65
N ILE A 42 -1.11 -11.35 0.19
CA ILE A 42 -1.11 -11.50 1.65
C ILE A 42 -2.52 -11.74 2.18
N ILE A 43 -3.52 -10.97 1.71
CA ILE A 43 -4.91 -11.15 2.15
C ILE A 43 -5.44 -12.52 1.74
N LEU A 44 -5.17 -12.98 0.51
CA LEU A 44 -5.57 -14.30 0.04
C LEU A 44 -4.90 -15.44 0.81
N ALA A 45 -3.68 -15.21 1.31
CA ALA A 45 -2.97 -16.14 2.20
C ALA A 45 -3.50 -16.13 3.65
N GLY A 46 -4.57 -15.38 3.94
CA GLY A 46 -5.22 -15.31 5.26
C GLY A 46 -4.94 -14.03 6.04
N GLY A 47 -4.32 -13.02 5.41
CA GLY A 47 -4.21 -11.69 5.98
C GLY A 47 -5.57 -11.00 6.15
N LYS A 48 -5.64 -10.03 7.05
CA LYS A 48 -6.89 -9.33 7.42
C LYS A 48 -7.06 -7.96 6.74
N GLY A 49 -6.03 -7.51 6.02
CA GLY A 49 -6.05 -6.21 5.34
C GLY A 49 -4.65 -5.65 5.16
N THR A 50 -4.56 -4.33 5.04
CA THR A 50 -3.30 -3.61 4.84
C THR A 50 -3.16 -2.39 5.75
N ILE A 51 -1.91 -2.03 6.06
CA ILE A 51 -1.52 -0.74 6.62
C ILE A 51 -0.72 -0.04 5.53
N SER A 52 -1.42 0.70 4.69
CA SER A 52 -1.05 1.08 3.34
C SER A 52 -0.48 2.50 3.26
N VAL A 53 0.51 2.70 2.38
CA VAL A 53 0.98 4.00 1.92
C VAL A 53 0.03 4.54 0.84
N LEU A 54 -0.41 3.69 -0.09
CA LEU A 54 -1.35 4.02 -1.17
C LEU A 54 -2.65 4.64 -0.64
N ALA A 55 -3.14 4.17 0.52
CA ALA A 55 -4.38 4.65 1.14
C ALA A 55 -4.38 6.15 1.47
N ASN A 56 -3.22 6.80 1.57
CA ASN A 56 -3.14 8.24 1.78
C ASN A 56 -3.61 9.05 0.55
N ILE A 57 -3.54 8.46 -0.65
CA ILE A 57 -3.88 9.10 -1.92
C ILE A 57 -5.17 8.52 -2.50
N TYR A 58 -5.29 7.19 -2.49
CA TYR A 58 -6.41 6.43 -3.05
C TYR A 58 -7.07 5.53 -2.00
N PRO A 59 -7.67 6.10 -0.93
CA PRO A 59 -8.26 5.31 0.17
C PRO A 59 -9.40 4.41 -0.30
N LYS A 60 -10.28 4.89 -1.20
CA LYS A 60 -11.38 4.10 -1.75
C LYS A 60 -10.88 2.89 -2.52
N ALA A 61 -9.92 3.07 -3.43
CA ALA A 61 -9.37 1.98 -4.20
C ALA A 61 -8.67 0.94 -3.32
N THR A 62 -7.91 1.39 -2.31
CA THR A 62 -7.27 0.49 -1.34
C THR A 62 -8.30 -0.29 -0.53
N HIS A 63 -9.38 0.36 -0.08
CA HIS A 63 -10.48 -0.30 0.61
C HIS A 63 -11.15 -1.36 -0.28
N GLU A 64 -11.51 -1.01 -1.52
CA GLU A 64 -12.15 -1.94 -2.46
C GLU A 64 -11.24 -3.13 -2.80
N MET A 65 -9.95 -2.90 -3.01
CA MET A 65 -8.96 -3.95 -3.22
C MET A 65 -8.94 -4.95 -2.06
N CYS A 66 -8.87 -4.46 -0.81
CA CYS A 66 -8.91 -5.30 0.38
C CYS A 66 -10.24 -6.04 0.51
N LYS A 67 -11.36 -5.33 0.31
CA LYS A 67 -12.71 -5.90 0.35
C LYS A 67 -12.85 -7.07 -0.63
N TYR A 68 -12.50 -6.85 -1.91
CA TYR A 68 -12.58 -7.92 -2.91
C TYR A 68 -11.68 -9.10 -2.57
N ALA A 69 -10.48 -8.88 -2.06
CA ALA A 69 -9.60 -9.96 -1.64
C ALA A 69 -10.17 -10.75 -0.45
N LEU A 70 -10.74 -10.08 0.56
CA LEU A 70 -11.40 -10.72 1.71
C LEU A 70 -12.66 -11.51 1.30
N GLU A 71 -13.43 -10.97 0.35
CA GLU A 71 -14.61 -11.62 -0.23
C GLU A 71 -14.28 -12.70 -1.28
N ARG A 72 -12.98 -13.01 -1.49
CA ARG A 72 -12.50 -13.98 -2.49
C ARG A 72 -12.89 -13.64 -3.93
N GLN A 73 -13.16 -12.37 -4.24
CA GLN A 73 -13.35 -11.87 -5.60
C GLN A 73 -11.98 -11.58 -6.25
N VAL A 74 -11.22 -12.66 -6.52
CA VAL A 74 -9.79 -12.64 -6.84
C VAL A 74 -9.49 -11.76 -8.05
N ASP A 75 -10.25 -11.91 -9.13
CA ASP A 75 -10.02 -11.16 -10.38
C ASP A 75 -10.20 -9.65 -10.17
N LYS A 76 -11.22 -9.22 -9.43
CA LYS A 76 -11.45 -7.81 -9.11
C LYS A 76 -10.38 -7.24 -8.20
N ALA A 77 -9.94 -8.02 -7.21
CA ALA A 77 -8.87 -7.61 -6.30
C ALA A 77 -7.56 -7.39 -7.07
N PHE A 78 -7.16 -8.34 -7.93
CA PHE A 78 -5.97 -8.21 -8.75
C PHE A 78 -6.09 -7.13 -9.82
N ALA A 79 -7.26 -6.90 -10.41
CA ALA A 79 -7.46 -5.79 -11.34
C ALA A 79 -7.12 -4.44 -10.69
N LEU A 80 -7.54 -4.22 -9.43
CA LEU A 80 -7.16 -3.01 -8.68
C LEU A 80 -5.68 -3.02 -8.29
N GLN A 81 -5.14 -4.14 -7.79
CA GLN A 81 -3.73 -4.26 -7.44
C GLN A 81 -2.83 -3.87 -8.62
N LEU A 82 -3.11 -4.42 -9.80
CA LEU A 82 -2.32 -4.18 -11.01
C LEU A 82 -2.54 -2.77 -11.57
N LYS A 83 -3.76 -2.23 -11.49
CA LYS A 83 -4.04 -0.84 -11.91
C LYS A 83 -3.15 0.18 -11.19
N TYR A 84 -2.87 -0.03 -9.91
CA TYR A 84 -2.09 0.89 -9.08
C TYR A 84 -0.63 0.48 -8.89
N LEU A 85 -0.17 -0.64 -9.48
CA LEU A 85 1.14 -1.23 -9.20
C LEU A 85 2.30 -0.29 -9.51
N ASP A 86 2.29 0.36 -10.67
CA ASP A 86 3.35 1.30 -11.06
C ASP A 86 3.39 2.50 -10.12
N PHE A 87 2.24 3.04 -9.73
CA PHE A 87 2.17 4.13 -8.76
C PHE A 87 2.68 3.69 -7.39
N ILE A 88 2.33 2.49 -6.94
CA ILE A 88 2.84 1.91 -5.69
C ILE A 88 4.38 1.85 -5.74
N HIS A 89 4.97 1.35 -6.82
CA HIS A 89 6.43 1.29 -6.96
C HIS A 89 7.07 2.69 -6.91
N MET A 90 6.43 3.72 -7.50
CA MET A 90 6.90 5.10 -7.38
C MET A 90 6.84 5.62 -5.95
N LEU A 91 5.84 5.22 -5.14
CA LEU A 91 5.75 5.62 -3.73
C LEU A 91 6.89 5.05 -2.86
N PHE A 92 7.58 4.02 -3.34
CA PHE A 92 8.73 3.39 -2.66
C PHE A 92 10.05 3.56 -3.42
N ALA A 93 10.09 4.36 -4.51
CA ALA A 93 11.31 4.63 -5.27
C ALA A 93 12.34 5.45 -4.48
N GLU A 94 11.89 6.21 -3.50
CA GLU A 94 12.72 6.87 -2.48
C GLU A 94 12.18 6.53 -1.08
N PRO A 95 12.96 6.79 -0.01
CA PRO A 95 12.53 6.42 1.35
C PRO A 95 11.16 6.99 1.72
N ASN A 96 10.27 6.09 2.14
CA ASN A 96 8.96 6.50 2.67
C ASN A 96 9.16 7.26 4.02
N PRO A 97 8.46 8.39 4.26
CA PRO A 97 7.25 8.87 3.58
C PRO A 97 7.48 10.00 2.54
N MET A 98 8.68 10.17 2.00
CA MET A 98 8.96 11.32 1.11
C MET A 98 8.06 11.33 -0.13
N PRO A 99 7.94 10.25 -0.95
CA PRO A 99 7.08 10.28 -2.13
C PRO A 99 5.60 10.47 -1.81
N VAL A 100 5.07 9.78 -0.81
CA VAL A 100 3.64 9.90 -0.45
C VAL A 100 3.30 11.30 0.06
N LYS A 101 4.17 11.96 0.82
CA LYS A 101 3.95 13.35 1.25
C LYS A 101 3.93 14.30 0.06
N LYS A 102 4.80 14.10 -0.94
CA LYS A 102 4.74 14.85 -2.19
C LYS A 102 3.42 14.63 -2.92
N CYS A 103 2.92 13.41 -3.00
CA CYS A 103 1.62 13.13 -3.60
C CYS A 103 0.47 13.82 -2.84
N VAL A 104 0.49 13.80 -1.51
CA VAL A 104 -0.54 14.50 -0.69
C VAL A 104 -0.53 16.01 -0.93
N GLU A 105 0.65 16.61 -1.15
CA GLU A 105 0.79 18.02 -1.56
C GLU A 105 0.20 18.23 -2.97
N LEU A 106 0.55 17.39 -3.95
CA LEU A 106 0.06 17.48 -5.33
C LEU A 106 -1.47 17.42 -5.42
N ILE A 107 -2.12 16.65 -4.57
CA ILE A 107 -3.60 16.59 -4.49
C ILE A 107 -4.21 17.65 -3.57
N GLY A 108 -3.42 18.62 -3.08
CA GLY A 108 -3.88 19.76 -2.31
C GLY A 108 -4.40 19.45 -0.89
N LYS A 109 -4.00 18.33 -0.29
CA LYS A 109 -4.49 17.89 1.03
C LYS A 109 -3.58 18.31 2.19
N SER A 110 -2.30 18.59 1.96
CA SER A 110 -1.35 19.04 2.97
C SER A 110 -0.15 19.71 2.32
N ALA A 111 0.53 20.60 3.05
CA ALA A 111 1.85 21.06 2.65
C ALA A 111 2.92 19.98 2.86
N CYS A 112 3.94 20.00 2.00
CA CYS A 112 5.02 19.01 2.02
C CYS A 112 6.16 19.46 2.94
N HIS A 113 6.07 19.16 4.22
CA HIS A 113 7.12 19.44 5.20
C HIS A 113 7.80 18.17 5.67
N TYR A 114 9.13 18.19 5.72
CA TYR A 114 9.94 17.06 6.18
C TYR A 114 10.77 17.47 7.40
N ARG A 115 10.92 16.53 8.34
CA ARG A 115 11.90 16.64 9.42
C ARG A 115 13.17 15.87 9.00
N LEU A 116 14.33 16.44 9.31
CA LEU A 116 15.60 15.76 9.08
C LEU A 116 15.63 14.37 9.74
N PRO A 117 16.24 13.38 9.11
CA PRO A 117 17.09 13.43 7.90
C PRO A 117 16.35 13.39 6.56
N MET A 118 15.01 13.36 6.54
CA MET A 118 14.22 13.34 5.30
C MET A 118 14.26 14.69 4.58
N THR A 119 14.25 14.63 3.24
CA THR A 119 14.31 15.79 2.35
C THR A 119 13.16 15.73 1.33
N HIS A 120 13.10 16.72 0.46
CA HIS A 120 12.21 16.65 -0.70
C HIS A 120 12.64 15.54 -1.67
N VAL A 121 11.67 14.92 -2.33
CA VAL A 121 11.93 13.94 -3.39
C VAL A 121 12.68 14.59 -4.56
N ALA A 122 13.40 13.78 -5.33
CA ALA A 122 14.06 14.25 -6.55
C ALA A 122 13.04 14.87 -7.52
N PRO A 123 13.35 15.99 -8.21
CA PRO A 123 12.43 16.64 -9.15
C PRO A 123 11.90 15.69 -10.23
N THR A 124 12.73 14.78 -10.70
CA THR A 124 12.35 13.77 -11.70
C THR A 124 11.29 12.80 -11.18
N LEU A 125 11.36 12.38 -9.92
CA LEU A 125 10.33 11.56 -9.29
C LEU A 125 9.06 12.37 -9.05
N ALA A 126 9.17 13.63 -8.60
CA ALA A 126 8.02 14.51 -8.39
C ALA A 126 7.18 14.65 -9.68
N THR A 127 7.84 14.91 -10.82
CA THR A 127 7.17 14.99 -12.13
C THR A 127 6.48 13.68 -12.52
N LYS A 128 7.14 12.53 -12.31
CA LYS A 128 6.53 11.21 -12.60
C LYS A 128 5.30 10.95 -11.74
N LEU A 129 5.36 11.27 -10.45
CA LEU A 129 4.23 11.13 -9.52
C LEU A 129 3.03 11.99 -9.95
N GLU A 130 3.28 13.24 -10.36
CA GLU A 130 2.23 14.15 -10.85
C GLU A 130 1.56 13.61 -12.12
N GLN A 131 2.36 13.16 -13.09
CA GLN A 131 1.84 12.56 -14.34
C GLN A 131 1.02 11.31 -14.07
N GLU A 132 1.48 10.44 -13.18
CA GLU A 132 0.78 9.19 -12.87
C GLU A 132 -0.51 9.44 -12.08
N ILE A 133 -0.55 10.42 -11.17
CA ILE A 133 -1.79 10.86 -10.51
C ILE A 133 -2.79 11.37 -11.55
N ALA A 134 -2.36 12.19 -12.52
CA ALA A 134 -3.23 12.67 -13.59
C ALA A 134 -3.78 11.52 -14.43
N ARG A 135 -2.93 10.54 -14.82
CA ARG A 135 -3.33 9.34 -15.57
C ARG A 135 -4.35 8.49 -14.81
N LEU A 136 -4.09 8.22 -13.52
CA LEU A 136 -5.00 7.40 -12.70
C LEU A 136 -6.35 8.07 -12.47
N ASN A 137 -6.36 9.41 -12.33
CA ASN A 137 -7.59 10.16 -12.14
C ASN A 137 -8.44 10.21 -13.42
N SER A 138 -7.82 10.28 -14.61
CA SER A 138 -8.56 10.21 -15.89
C SER A 138 -9.29 8.87 -16.08
N LEU A 139 -8.72 7.77 -15.56
CA LEU A 139 -9.32 6.43 -15.60
C LEU A 139 -10.44 6.21 -14.56
N GLN A 140 -10.69 7.18 -13.68
CA GLN A 140 -11.79 7.11 -12.70
C GLN A 140 -13.05 7.84 -13.18
N GLY A 141 -12.94 8.62 -14.25
CA GLY A 141 -14.05 9.38 -14.86
C GLY A 141 -14.78 8.62 -15.97
N GLU A 142 -14.35 7.41 -16.29
CA GLU A 142 -15.00 6.46 -17.21
C GLU A 142 -15.75 5.38 -16.41
#